data_c4294d58b7a1eb95fe9b042b5d709ae7
#
_entry.id   c4294d58b7a1eb95fe9b042b5d709ae7
#
_cell.length_a   1.000
_cell.length_b   1.000
_cell.length_c   1.000
_cell.angle_alpha   90.00
_cell.angle_beta   90.00
_cell.angle_gamma   90.00
#
_symmetry.space_group_name_H-M   'P 1'
#
loop_
_entity.id
_entity.type
_entity.pdbx_description
1 polymer ?
#
loop_
_entity_poly.entity_id
_entity_poly.type
_entity_poly.pdbx_seq_one_letter_code
_entity_poly.pdbx_strand_id
1 'polypeptide(L)'
;MGNTIDEAASLVTTANATIQDADSVAAGLRTISLRLVGTSEAEKELSAMNEEVDAFVKATNSKKQQIIKDYTAVASNNYQGFDILDDNGNYKNTYEILLGIARVYREIQEQDKKLGTNHATALIEELAGKNRSNIASAILQDPDQLEAVRKSSEEAFGSAEKELDKYLDSIDGRLQQLTNKAQELASVAIDDDLIKNGITLATKFLDLVTNIVDKMGLIPTLATGIGAALSFKNVGILELY
;
A
#
# COMPACT_ATOMS: atom_id res chain seq x y z
N MET A 1 12.39 1.60 -9.62
CA MET A 1 12.50 0.97 -8.28
C MET A 1 11.12 0.96 -7.59
N GLY A 2 10.16 0.24 -8.16
CA GLY A 2 8.80 0.15 -7.59
C GLY A 2 8.70 -1.07 -6.67
N ASN A 3 8.35 -0.85 -5.39
CA ASN A 3 7.96 -1.93 -4.50
C ASN A 3 6.51 -2.35 -4.78
N THR A 4 6.16 -3.61 -4.54
CA THR A 4 4.76 -4.01 -4.42
C THR A 4 4.13 -3.41 -3.15
N ILE A 5 2.81 -3.48 -3.03
CA ILE A 5 2.10 -3.01 -1.83
C ILE A 5 2.57 -3.80 -0.60
N ASP A 6 2.75 -5.12 -0.74
CA ASP A 6 3.17 -6.01 0.34
C ASP A 6 4.60 -5.70 0.80
N GLU A 7 5.50 -5.43 -0.13
CA GLU A 7 6.87 -4.99 0.14
C GLU A 7 6.90 -3.64 0.86
N ALA A 8 6.11 -2.67 0.39
CA ALA A 8 6.00 -1.37 1.03
C ALA A 8 5.41 -1.48 2.44
N ALA A 9 4.35 -2.27 2.61
CA ALA A 9 3.74 -2.54 3.92
C ALA A 9 4.74 -3.19 4.87
N SER A 10 5.55 -4.14 4.37
CA SER A 10 6.59 -4.79 5.16
C SER A 10 7.65 -3.80 5.66
N LEU A 11 8.18 -2.96 4.78
CA LEU A 11 9.17 -1.94 5.14
C LEU A 11 8.62 -0.98 6.20
N VAL A 12 7.41 -0.46 5.99
CA VAL A 12 6.78 0.48 6.92
C VAL A 12 6.52 -0.18 8.28
N THR A 13 5.94 -1.39 8.28
CA THR A 13 5.59 -2.09 9.53
C THR A 13 6.83 -2.43 10.33
N THR A 14 7.88 -2.97 9.69
CA THR A 14 9.12 -3.35 10.36
C THR A 14 9.82 -2.12 10.97
N ALA A 15 9.96 -1.03 10.22
CA ALA A 15 10.54 0.19 10.76
C ALA A 15 9.68 0.79 11.88
N ASN A 16 8.36 0.81 11.71
CA ASN A 16 7.45 1.42 12.67
C ASN A 16 7.33 0.63 13.99
N ALA A 17 7.64 -0.66 13.99
CA ALA A 17 7.73 -1.45 15.22
C ALA A 17 8.74 -0.86 16.23
N THR A 18 9.83 -0.26 15.71
CA THR A 18 10.86 0.38 16.53
C THR A 18 10.67 1.90 16.66
N ILE A 19 10.34 2.58 15.58
CA ILE A 19 10.29 4.06 15.51
C ILE A 19 9.00 4.62 16.11
N GLN A 20 7.87 3.92 15.95
CA GLN A 20 6.54 4.31 16.44
C GLN A 20 6.04 5.68 15.91
N ASP A 21 6.48 6.05 14.71
CA ASP A 21 6.10 7.26 14.00
C ASP A 21 6.05 6.96 12.50
N ALA A 22 4.85 6.67 12.00
CA ALA A 22 4.64 6.26 10.62
C ALA A 22 5.03 7.35 9.60
N ASP A 23 4.86 8.61 9.93
CA ASP A 23 5.22 9.74 9.05
C ASP A 23 6.73 9.84 8.91
N SER A 24 7.47 9.74 10.01
CA SER A 24 8.93 9.69 10.01
C SER A 24 9.45 8.48 9.24
N VAL A 25 8.82 7.31 9.40
CA VAL A 25 9.17 6.08 8.66
C VAL A 25 8.95 6.28 7.17
N ALA A 26 7.79 6.79 6.76
CA ALA A 26 7.48 7.05 5.34
C ALA A 26 8.48 8.05 4.71
N ALA A 27 8.79 9.14 5.41
CA ALA A 27 9.79 10.11 4.97
C ALA A 27 11.19 9.49 4.85
N GLY A 28 11.59 8.64 5.82
CA GLY A 28 12.87 7.94 5.78
C GLY A 28 12.98 6.94 4.63
N LEU A 29 11.95 6.15 4.37
CA LEU A 29 11.91 5.23 3.24
C LEU A 29 11.96 5.96 1.89
N ARG A 30 11.27 7.11 1.80
CA ARG A 30 11.35 7.98 0.63
C ARG A 30 12.78 8.50 0.43
N THR A 31 13.41 8.99 1.49
CA THR A 31 14.82 9.44 1.46
C THR A 31 15.74 8.32 0.98
N ILE A 32 15.62 7.09 1.52
CA ILE A 32 16.44 5.94 1.10
C ILE A 32 16.26 5.67 -0.41
N SER A 33 15.02 5.62 -0.88
CA SER A 33 14.73 5.37 -2.29
C SER A 33 15.31 6.46 -3.21
N LEU A 34 15.17 7.74 -2.85
CA LEU A 34 15.72 8.87 -3.60
C LEU A 34 17.25 8.85 -3.64
N ARG A 35 17.89 8.52 -2.54
CA ARG A 35 19.36 8.42 -2.45
C ARG A 35 19.90 7.30 -3.32
N LEU A 36 19.24 6.16 -3.34
CA LEU A 36 19.60 5.04 -4.22
C LEU A 36 19.44 5.41 -5.70
N VAL A 37 18.35 6.06 -6.09
CA VAL A 37 18.09 6.48 -7.47
C VAL A 37 19.08 7.58 -7.92
N GLY A 38 19.21 8.67 -7.16
CA GLY A 38 20.17 9.75 -7.39
C GLY A 38 20.06 10.45 -8.75
N THR A 39 18.84 10.60 -9.27
CA THR A 39 18.61 11.46 -10.46
C THR A 39 18.58 12.94 -10.07
N SER A 40 18.66 13.83 -11.05
CA SER A 40 18.56 15.28 -10.80
C SER A 40 17.24 15.67 -10.12
N GLU A 41 16.16 14.95 -10.41
CA GLU A 41 14.86 15.12 -9.76
C GLU A 41 14.91 14.64 -8.31
N ALA A 42 15.55 13.49 -8.05
CA ALA A 42 15.75 12.98 -6.70
C ALA A 42 16.62 13.91 -5.84
N GLU A 43 17.68 14.50 -6.41
CA GLU A 43 18.51 15.49 -5.72
C GLU A 43 17.72 16.75 -5.32
N LYS A 44 16.87 17.27 -6.21
CA LYS A 44 16.00 18.42 -5.92
C LYS A 44 15.00 18.09 -4.83
N GLU A 45 14.42 16.89 -4.87
CA GLU A 45 13.45 16.45 -3.89
C GLU A 45 14.10 16.25 -2.51
N LEU A 46 15.27 15.62 -2.43
CA LEU A 46 16.04 15.51 -1.19
C LEU A 46 16.34 16.87 -0.61
N SER A 47 16.80 17.82 -1.43
CA SER A 47 17.06 19.20 -1.01
C SER A 47 15.79 19.90 -0.49
N ALA A 48 14.65 19.69 -1.12
CA ALA A 48 13.37 20.24 -0.68
C ALA A 48 12.90 19.64 0.66
N MET A 49 13.31 18.42 0.96
CA MET A 49 13.06 17.72 2.24
C MET A 49 14.10 18.06 3.31
N ASN A 50 15.05 18.96 3.05
CA ASN A 50 16.22 19.27 3.88
C ASN A 50 17.10 18.04 4.16
N GLU A 51 17.15 17.09 3.23
CA GLU A 51 18.02 15.91 3.30
C GLU A 51 19.33 16.17 2.55
N GLU A 52 20.40 15.50 2.99
CA GLU A 52 21.74 15.69 2.45
C GLU A 52 21.86 15.09 1.03
N VAL A 53 22.39 15.90 0.10
CA VAL A 53 22.76 15.47 -1.26
C VAL A 53 24.29 15.37 -1.33
N ASP A 54 24.82 14.27 -0.86
CA ASP A 54 26.23 13.96 -0.73
C ASP A 54 26.84 13.28 -1.98
N ALA A 55 28.08 12.80 -1.82
CA ALA A 55 28.80 12.12 -2.89
C ALA A 55 28.14 10.79 -3.31
N PHE A 56 27.47 10.08 -2.38
CA PHE A 56 26.76 8.85 -2.69
C PHE A 56 25.53 9.13 -3.58
N VAL A 57 24.71 10.11 -3.24
CA VAL A 57 23.54 10.50 -4.04
C VAL A 57 23.97 10.86 -5.47
N LYS A 58 25.05 11.61 -5.64
CA LYS A 58 25.58 12.06 -6.94
C LYS A 58 26.38 10.99 -7.68
N ALA A 59 26.65 9.86 -7.07
CA ALA A 59 27.44 8.80 -7.69
C ALA A 59 26.67 8.12 -8.83
N THR A 60 27.40 7.59 -9.81
CA THR A 60 26.83 6.73 -10.85
C THR A 60 26.35 5.41 -10.25
N ASN A 61 25.42 4.73 -10.95
CA ASN A 61 24.90 3.44 -10.52
C ASN A 61 26.00 2.42 -10.20
N SER A 62 27.00 2.31 -11.07
CA SER A 62 28.14 1.41 -10.86
C SER A 62 28.96 1.77 -9.63
N LYS A 63 29.11 3.08 -9.34
CA LYS A 63 29.83 3.50 -8.15
C LYS A 63 29.04 3.25 -6.86
N LYS A 64 27.72 3.48 -6.87
CA LYS A 64 26.84 3.11 -5.75
C LYS A 64 26.87 1.60 -5.49
N GLN A 65 26.75 0.81 -6.57
CA GLN A 65 26.88 -0.65 -6.49
C GLN A 65 28.19 -1.07 -5.83
N GLN A 66 29.32 -0.46 -6.26
CA GLN A 66 30.62 -0.79 -5.67
C GLN A 66 30.70 -0.39 -4.19
N ILE A 67 30.22 0.78 -3.81
CA ILE A 67 30.20 1.24 -2.42
C ILE A 67 29.41 0.25 -1.54
N ILE A 68 28.21 -0.15 -1.96
CA ILE A 68 27.38 -1.10 -1.20
C ILE A 68 28.04 -2.49 -1.14
N LYS A 69 28.63 -2.95 -2.25
CA LYS A 69 29.41 -4.19 -2.27
C LYS A 69 30.59 -4.17 -1.29
N ASP A 70 31.35 -3.10 -1.28
CA ASP A 70 32.52 -2.95 -0.41
C ASP A 70 32.13 -3.01 1.07
N TYR A 71 31.08 -2.29 1.48
CA TYR A 71 30.58 -2.32 2.85
C TYR A 71 29.99 -3.67 3.25
N THR A 72 29.30 -4.35 2.35
CA THR A 72 28.67 -5.63 2.66
C THR A 72 29.62 -6.82 2.56
N ALA A 73 30.66 -6.73 1.73
CA ALA A 73 31.65 -7.79 1.59
C ALA A 73 32.41 -8.10 2.90
N VAL A 74 32.48 -7.16 3.84
CA VAL A 74 33.14 -7.39 5.13
C VAL A 74 32.41 -8.41 6.02
N ALA A 75 31.17 -8.78 5.70
CA ALA A 75 30.41 -9.76 6.47
C ALA A 75 31.11 -11.12 6.58
N SER A 76 31.78 -11.58 5.52
CA SER A 76 32.63 -12.77 5.57
C SER A 76 33.71 -12.75 4.47
N ASN A 77 34.82 -13.48 4.69
CA ASN A 77 35.97 -13.54 3.77
C ASN A 77 35.64 -14.05 2.34
N ASN A 78 34.56 -14.79 2.19
CA ASN A 78 34.15 -15.37 0.88
C ASN A 78 32.93 -14.66 0.28
N TYR A 79 32.38 -13.65 0.95
CA TYR A 79 31.22 -12.91 0.46
C TYR A 79 31.68 -11.78 -0.46
N GLN A 80 31.15 -11.75 -1.68
CA GLN A 80 31.50 -10.75 -2.69
C GLN A 80 30.77 -9.39 -2.52
N GLY A 81 30.00 -9.25 -1.45
CA GLY A 81 29.14 -8.10 -1.21
C GLY A 81 27.79 -8.21 -1.90
N PHE A 82 26.83 -7.44 -1.39
CA PHE A 82 25.46 -7.42 -1.93
C PHE A 82 25.39 -6.57 -3.19
N ASP A 83 24.79 -7.13 -4.25
CA ASP A 83 24.58 -6.43 -5.50
C ASP A 83 23.21 -5.77 -5.53
N ILE A 84 23.19 -4.44 -5.68
CA ILE A 84 21.95 -3.66 -5.79
C ILE A 84 21.35 -3.66 -7.20
N LEU A 85 22.07 -4.22 -8.18
CA LEU A 85 21.59 -4.38 -9.55
C LEU A 85 21.19 -5.85 -9.80
N ASP A 86 20.25 -6.04 -10.71
CA ASP A 86 19.89 -7.35 -11.24
C ASP A 86 20.86 -7.77 -12.38
N ASP A 87 20.65 -8.96 -12.93
CA ASP A 87 21.47 -9.51 -14.02
C ASP A 87 21.39 -8.70 -15.33
N ASN A 88 20.38 -7.84 -15.47
CA ASN A 88 20.19 -6.94 -16.60
C ASN A 88 20.78 -5.53 -16.36
N GLY A 89 21.38 -5.29 -15.20
CA GLY A 89 21.94 -4.01 -14.82
C GLY A 89 20.92 -2.98 -14.34
N ASN A 90 19.68 -3.39 -14.07
CA ASN A 90 18.66 -2.53 -13.48
C ASN A 90 18.75 -2.58 -11.96
N TYR A 91 18.35 -1.50 -11.30
CA TYR A 91 18.20 -1.52 -9.85
C TYR A 91 17.14 -2.54 -9.42
N LYS A 92 17.48 -3.35 -8.44
CA LYS A 92 16.50 -4.06 -7.61
C LYS A 92 15.58 -3.05 -6.94
N ASN A 93 14.40 -3.47 -6.52
CA ASN A 93 13.51 -2.56 -5.78
C ASN A 93 14.06 -2.26 -4.37
N THR A 94 13.52 -1.24 -3.72
CA THR A 94 14.02 -0.79 -2.40
C THR A 94 13.91 -1.89 -1.34
N TYR A 95 12.83 -2.68 -1.37
CA TYR A 95 12.64 -3.81 -0.46
C TYR A 95 13.72 -4.87 -0.64
N GLU A 96 13.97 -5.31 -1.88
CA GLU A 96 14.99 -6.31 -2.19
C GLU A 96 16.39 -5.85 -1.77
N ILE A 97 16.70 -4.56 -1.98
CA ILE A 97 17.98 -3.99 -1.58
C ILE A 97 18.12 -4.01 -0.06
N LEU A 98 17.12 -3.49 0.66
CA LEU A 98 17.17 -3.43 2.12
C LEU A 98 17.15 -4.82 2.76
N LEU A 99 16.35 -5.76 2.26
CA LEU A 99 16.33 -7.15 2.74
C LEU A 99 17.66 -7.84 2.50
N GLY A 100 18.24 -7.70 1.29
CA GLY A 100 19.52 -8.32 0.97
C GLY A 100 20.66 -7.81 1.86
N ILE A 101 20.67 -6.52 2.15
CA ILE A 101 21.63 -5.92 3.10
C ILE A 101 21.34 -6.38 4.53
N ALA A 102 20.06 -6.40 4.95
CA ALA A 102 19.65 -6.81 6.31
C ALA A 102 20.14 -8.22 6.66
N ARG A 103 20.11 -9.15 5.69
CA ARG A 103 20.56 -10.53 5.89
C ARG A 103 22.04 -10.67 6.26
N VAL A 104 22.87 -9.69 5.91
CA VAL A 104 24.32 -9.71 6.23
C VAL A 104 24.71 -8.61 7.23
N TYR A 105 23.76 -7.78 7.65
CA TYR A 105 24.02 -6.60 8.48
C TYR A 105 24.57 -6.97 9.86
N ARG A 106 24.07 -8.04 10.47
CA ARG A 106 24.56 -8.54 11.76
C ARG A 106 26.02 -8.99 11.68
N GLU A 107 26.39 -9.70 10.62
CA GLU A 107 27.74 -10.15 10.38
C GLU A 107 28.69 -8.96 10.19
N ILE A 108 28.27 -7.90 9.49
CA ILE A 108 29.05 -6.66 9.34
C ILE A 108 29.29 -6.04 10.72
N GLN A 109 28.26 -5.93 11.57
CA GLN A 109 28.42 -5.40 12.94
C GLN A 109 29.37 -6.24 13.80
N GLU A 110 29.34 -7.56 13.66
CA GLU A 110 30.26 -8.45 14.37
C GLU A 110 31.72 -8.29 13.90
N GLN A 111 31.94 -8.12 12.60
CA GLN A 111 33.27 -7.85 12.05
C GLN A 111 33.79 -6.46 12.49
N ASP A 112 32.92 -5.45 12.45
CA ASP A 112 33.28 -4.12 12.95
C ASP A 112 33.75 -4.16 14.42
N LYS A 113 33.06 -4.90 15.27
CA LYS A 113 33.48 -5.10 16.67
C LYS A 113 34.84 -5.78 16.79
N LYS A 114 35.12 -6.77 15.94
CA LYS A 114 36.41 -7.51 15.94
C LYS A 114 37.57 -6.67 15.42
N LEU A 115 37.33 -5.85 14.39
CA LEU A 115 38.37 -5.12 13.67
C LEU A 115 38.51 -3.66 14.14
N GLY A 116 37.58 -3.17 14.97
CA GLY A 116 37.54 -1.77 15.39
C GLY A 116 37.16 -0.81 14.24
N THR A 117 36.34 -1.28 13.31
CA THR A 117 35.84 -0.52 12.14
C THR A 117 34.40 -0.07 12.34
N ASN A 118 33.81 0.63 11.37
CA ASN A 118 32.47 1.18 11.45
C ASN A 118 31.68 1.04 10.13
N HIS A 119 31.90 -0.04 9.39
CA HIS A 119 31.26 -0.28 8.08
C HIS A 119 29.74 -0.33 8.18
N ALA A 120 29.18 -0.92 9.22
CA ALA A 120 27.74 -0.99 9.45
C ALA A 120 27.11 0.41 9.59
N THR A 121 27.74 1.32 10.33
CA THR A 121 27.29 2.69 10.49
C THR A 121 27.43 3.49 9.20
N ALA A 122 28.59 3.37 8.53
CA ALA A 122 28.81 4.03 7.25
C ALA A 122 27.80 3.59 6.18
N LEU A 123 27.50 2.28 6.11
CA LEU A 123 26.49 1.75 5.20
C LEU A 123 25.10 2.35 5.44
N ILE A 124 24.67 2.47 6.70
CA ILE A 124 23.41 3.13 7.07
C ILE A 124 23.40 4.59 6.62
N GLU A 125 24.49 5.33 6.84
CA GLU A 125 24.59 6.74 6.44
C GLU A 125 24.57 6.90 4.92
N GLU A 126 25.20 6.02 4.16
CA GLU A 126 25.10 6.02 2.69
C GLU A 126 23.65 5.78 2.22
N LEU A 127 22.96 4.79 2.80
CA LEU A 127 21.61 4.45 2.42
C LEU A 127 20.58 5.52 2.77
N ALA A 128 20.64 6.06 3.99
CA ALA A 128 19.56 6.89 4.56
C ALA A 128 19.98 8.37 4.81
N GLY A 129 21.27 8.67 4.73
CA GLY A 129 21.80 9.93 5.24
C GLY A 129 21.77 9.98 6.77
N LYS A 130 22.42 10.99 7.35
CA LYS A 130 22.54 11.12 8.82
C LYS A 130 21.19 11.30 9.50
N ASN A 131 20.29 12.09 8.90
CA ASN A 131 18.99 12.43 9.49
C ASN A 131 18.03 11.24 9.58
N ARG A 132 18.18 10.25 8.70
CA ARG A 132 17.29 9.09 8.60
C ARG A 132 17.96 7.75 8.92
N SER A 133 19.16 7.80 9.47
CA SER A 133 19.96 6.63 9.83
C SER A 133 19.23 5.67 10.78
N ASN A 134 18.40 6.20 11.69
CA ASN A 134 17.58 5.40 12.60
C ASN A 134 16.55 4.54 11.86
N ILE A 135 15.97 5.03 10.74
CA ILE A 135 14.98 4.30 9.94
C ILE A 135 15.66 3.12 9.23
N ALA A 136 16.79 3.36 8.56
CA ALA A 136 17.57 2.30 7.93
C ALA A 136 18.02 1.26 8.97
N SER A 137 18.52 1.71 10.13
CA SER A 137 18.91 0.82 11.22
C SER A 137 17.78 -0.07 11.70
N ALA A 138 16.58 0.48 11.90
CA ALA A 138 15.40 -0.28 12.35
C ALA A 138 15.02 -1.39 11.35
N ILE A 139 15.17 -1.13 10.05
CA ILE A 139 14.88 -2.11 8.99
C ILE A 139 15.97 -3.20 8.93
N LEU A 140 17.25 -2.80 8.95
CA LEU A 140 18.37 -3.72 8.74
C LEU A 140 18.61 -4.67 9.91
N GLN A 141 18.08 -4.38 11.09
CA GLN A 141 18.27 -5.23 12.28
C GLN A 141 17.37 -6.46 12.31
N ASP A 142 16.28 -6.49 11.57
CA ASP A 142 15.29 -7.58 11.64
C ASP A 142 14.82 -8.05 10.24
N PRO A 143 15.69 -8.79 9.51
CA PRO A 143 15.34 -9.36 8.21
C PRO A 143 14.19 -10.38 8.30
N ASP A 144 14.09 -11.11 9.42
CA ASP A 144 13.05 -12.13 9.61
C ASP A 144 11.67 -11.45 9.72
N GLN A 145 11.57 -10.32 10.42
CA GLN A 145 10.34 -9.54 10.50
C GLN A 145 9.95 -8.98 9.13
N LEU A 146 10.92 -8.48 8.35
CA LEU A 146 10.67 -8.03 6.98
C LEU A 146 10.00 -9.12 6.13
N GLU A 147 10.54 -10.33 6.14
CA GLU A 147 10.01 -11.45 5.37
C GLU A 147 8.66 -11.93 5.90
N ALA A 148 8.52 -12.03 7.22
CA ALA A 148 7.27 -12.47 7.85
C ALA A 148 6.11 -11.51 7.57
N VAL A 149 6.34 -10.19 7.66
CA VAL A 149 5.31 -9.18 7.38
C VAL A 149 4.93 -9.19 5.90
N ARG A 150 5.91 -9.29 4.98
CA ARG A 150 5.62 -9.38 3.54
C ARG A 150 4.75 -10.59 3.23
N LYS A 151 5.12 -11.76 3.75
CA LYS A 151 4.34 -12.99 3.56
C LYS A 151 2.92 -12.88 4.13
N SER A 152 2.79 -12.34 5.34
CA SER A 152 1.47 -12.13 5.95
C SER A 152 0.62 -11.12 5.17
N SER A 153 1.24 -10.10 4.58
CA SER A 153 0.56 -9.12 3.74
C SER A 153 0.05 -9.75 2.44
N GLU A 154 0.88 -10.55 1.76
CA GLU A 154 0.47 -11.30 0.57
C GLU A 154 -0.72 -12.25 0.86
N GLU A 155 -0.67 -12.97 1.98
CA GLU A 155 -1.74 -13.86 2.42
C GLU A 155 -3.03 -13.08 2.77
N ALA A 156 -2.89 -11.89 3.40
CA ALA A 156 -4.00 -11.03 3.77
C ALA A 156 -4.66 -10.40 2.53
N PHE A 157 -3.89 -9.98 1.53
CA PHE A 157 -4.43 -9.42 0.30
C PHE A 157 -5.31 -10.43 -0.43
N GLY A 158 -4.88 -11.67 -0.57
CA GLY A 158 -5.69 -12.75 -1.14
C GLY A 158 -6.95 -13.08 -0.33
N SER A 159 -6.95 -12.87 0.99
CA SER A 159 -8.14 -13.03 1.84
C SER A 159 -9.11 -11.85 1.72
N ALA A 160 -8.59 -10.62 1.63
CA ALA A 160 -9.39 -9.42 1.42
C ALA A 160 -10.09 -9.42 0.05
N GLU A 161 -9.42 -9.90 -0.99
CA GLU A 161 -10.01 -10.09 -2.33
C GLU A 161 -11.14 -11.12 -2.30
N LYS A 162 -10.94 -12.26 -1.63
CA LYS A 162 -11.99 -13.27 -1.44
C LYS A 162 -13.19 -12.77 -0.63
N GLU A 163 -12.94 -11.96 0.38
CA GLU A 163 -14.02 -11.33 1.17
C GLU A 163 -14.76 -10.25 0.36
N LEU A 164 -14.02 -9.48 -0.46
CA LEU A 164 -14.62 -8.50 -1.37
C LEU A 164 -15.47 -9.19 -2.43
N ASP A 165 -14.99 -10.28 -3.05
CA ASP A 165 -15.75 -11.08 -4.02
C ASP A 165 -17.04 -11.62 -3.40
N LYS A 166 -16.99 -12.21 -2.20
CA LYS A 166 -18.18 -12.65 -1.48
C LYS A 166 -19.14 -11.49 -1.18
N TYR A 167 -18.60 -10.32 -0.85
CA TYR A 167 -19.40 -9.13 -0.58
C TYR A 167 -20.07 -8.63 -1.86
N LEU A 168 -19.34 -8.56 -2.99
CA LEU A 168 -19.88 -8.18 -4.30
C LEU A 168 -20.92 -9.19 -4.80
N ASP A 169 -20.66 -10.50 -4.69
CA ASP A 169 -21.63 -11.55 -5.01
C ASP A 169 -22.92 -11.39 -4.19
N SER A 170 -22.80 -11.04 -2.92
CA SER A 170 -23.96 -10.81 -2.06
C SER A 170 -24.75 -9.56 -2.45
N ILE A 171 -24.09 -8.52 -2.95
CA ILE A 171 -24.70 -7.29 -3.47
C ILE A 171 -25.40 -7.57 -4.80
N ASP A 172 -24.73 -8.24 -5.73
CA ASP A 172 -25.28 -8.59 -7.03
C ASP A 172 -26.51 -9.50 -6.90
N GLY A 173 -26.45 -10.50 -6.01
CA GLY A 173 -27.58 -11.35 -5.72
C GLY A 173 -28.78 -10.59 -5.16
N ARG A 174 -28.55 -9.60 -4.30
CA ARG A 174 -29.61 -8.74 -3.74
C ARG A 174 -30.14 -7.71 -4.74
N LEU A 175 -29.25 -7.12 -5.56
CA LEU A 175 -29.64 -6.26 -6.67
C LEU A 175 -30.51 -7.02 -7.69
N GLN A 176 -30.16 -8.26 -7.99
CA GLN A 176 -30.94 -9.13 -8.90
C GLN A 176 -32.32 -9.46 -8.31
N GLN A 177 -32.41 -9.75 -7.00
CA GLN A 177 -33.68 -9.92 -6.29
C GLN A 177 -34.52 -8.63 -6.32
N LEU A 178 -33.91 -7.46 -6.13
CA LEU A 178 -34.56 -6.15 -6.20
C LEU A 178 -35.09 -5.88 -7.62
N THR A 179 -34.29 -6.16 -8.65
CA THR A 179 -34.67 -6.00 -10.06
C THR A 179 -35.83 -6.95 -10.42
N ASN A 180 -35.81 -8.20 -9.98
CA ASN A 180 -36.87 -9.17 -10.19
C ASN A 180 -38.18 -8.72 -9.50
N LYS A 181 -38.10 -8.21 -8.28
CA LYS A 181 -39.26 -7.66 -7.56
C LYS A 181 -39.82 -6.38 -8.22
N ALA A 182 -38.95 -5.52 -8.73
CA ALA A 182 -39.39 -4.34 -9.49
C ALA A 182 -40.07 -4.73 -10.82
N GLN A 183 -39.57 -5.75 -11.52
CA GLN A 183 -40.20 -6.31 -12.72
C GLN A 183 -41.55 -6.99 -12.42
N GLU A 184 -41.65 -7.73 -11.32
CA GLU A 184 -42.91 -8.32 -10.84
C GLU A 184 -43.94 -7.22 -10.56
N LEU A 185 -43.54 -6.12 -9.92
CA LEU A 185 -44.40 -4.95 -9.70
C LEU A 185 -44.81 -4.23 -10.99
N ALA A 186 -43.90 -4.13 -11.97
CA ALA A 186 -44.19 -3.51 -13.26
C ALA A 186 -45.06 -4.38 -14.19
N SER A 187 -45.09 -5.69 -13.99
CA SER A 187 -45.89 -6.65 -14.80
C SER A 187 -47.32 -6.82 -14.32
N VAL A 188 -47.62 -6.34 -13.11
CA VAL A 188 -49.04 -6.34 -12.61
C VAL A 188 -49.78 -5.23 -13.36
N ALA A 189 -50.73 -5.63 -14.22
CA ALA A 189 -51.54 -4.73 -15.03
C ALA A 189 -52.24 -3.68 -14.14
N ILE A 190 -52.23 -2.44 -14.63
CA ILE A 190 -52.83 -1.29 -13.97
C ILE A 190 -54.35 -1.45 -13.94
N ASP A 191 -54.89 -1.84 -12.80
CA ASP A 191 -56.31 -1.82 -12.52
C ASP A 191 -56.58 -0.68 -11.49
N ASP A 192 -57.71 0.00 -11.57
CA ASP A 192 -58.00 1.23 -10.81
C ASP A 192 -57.92 1.09 -9.27
N ASP A 193 -58.03 -0.10 -8.75
CA ASP A 193 -57.82 -0.38 -7.31
C ASP A 193 -56.33 -0.42 -6.91
N LEU A 194 -55.44 -0.40 -7.88
CA LEU A 194 -53.98 -0.48 -7.64
C LEU A 194 -53.35 0.86 -7.26
N ILE A 195 -53.98 2.00 -7.57
CA ILE A 195 -53.43 3.33 -7.20
C ILE A 195 -53.41 3.47 -5.68
N LYS A 196 -54.39 2.95 -4.96
CA LYS A 196 -54.42 2.96 -3.50
C LYS A 196 -53.44 1.96 -2.88
N ASN A 197 -53.18 0.83 -3.54
CA ASN A 197 -52.19 -0.16 -3.14
C ASN A 197 -50.79 0.18 -3.63
N GLY A 198 -50.60 0.97 -4.68
CA GLY A 198 -49.34 1.37 -5.23
C GLY A 198 -48.49 2.21 -4.25
N ILE A 199 -49.11 3.06 -3.43
CA ILE A 199 -48.43 3.81 -2.38
C ILE A 199 -47.89 2.86 -1.32
N THR A 200 -48.69 1.83 -0.94
CA THR A 200 -48.27 0.83 0.05
C THR A 200 -47.16 -0.07 -0.47
N LEU A 201 -47.15 -0.39 -1.77
CA LEU A 201 -46.09 -1.17 -2.42
C LEU A 201 -44.79 -0.35 -2.58
N ALA A 202 -44.90 0.94 -2.95
CA ALA A 202 -43.77 1.85 -3.01
C ALA A 202 -43.14 2.07 -1.63
N THR A 203 -43.95 2.18 -0.59
CA THR A 203 -43.46 2.28 0.80
C THR A 203 -42.74 1.01 1.23
N LYS A 204 -43.31 -0.16 0.96
CA LYS A 204 -42.67 -1.46 1.26
C LYS A 204 -41.35 -1.66 0.47
N PHE A 205 -41.29 -1.14 -0.76
CA PHE A 205 -40.06 -1.18 -1.56
C PHE A 205 -38.98 -0.26 -0.98
N LEU A 206 -39.37 0.96 -0.56
CA LEU A 206 -38.47 1.90 0.12
C LEU A 206 -37.97 1.34 1.45
N ASP A 207 -38.86 0.71 2.25
CA ASP A 207 -38.50 0.03 3.50
C ASP A 207 -37.51 -1.13 3.26
N LEU A 208 -37.69 -1.89 2.16
CA LEU A 208 -36.77 -2.95 1.77
C LEU A 208 -35.39 -2.38 1.40
N VAL A 209 -35.36 -1.33 0.58
CA VAL A 209 -34.10 -0.64 0.19
C VAL A 209 -33.40 -0.07 1.42
N THR A 210 -34.14 0.59 2.30
CA THR A 210 -33.60 1.18 3.54
C THR A 210 -33.03 0.10 4.46
N ASN A 211 -33.75 -1.00 4.65
CA ASN A 211 -33.28 -2.14 5.46
C ASN A 211 -32.04 -2.84 4.85
N ILE A 212 -31.88 -2.86 3.52
CA ILE A 212 -30.70 -3.37 2.87
C ILE A 212 -29.53 -2.43 3.07
N VAL A 213 -29.71 -1.12 2.88
CA VAL A 213 -28.70 -0.08 3.10
C VAL A 213 -28.22 -0.08 4.55
N ASP A 214 -29.14 -0.13 5.52
CA ASP A 214 -28.80 -0.11 6.96
C ASP A 214 -28.05 -1.37 7.39
N LYS A 215 -28.45 -2.53 6.90
CA LYS A 215 -27.77 -3.82 7.21
C LYS A 215 -26.42 -4.00 6.52
N MET A 216 -26.21 -3.31 5.42
CA MET A 216 -24.95 -3.38 4.67
C MET A 216 -23.93 -2.35 5.13
N GLY A 217 -24.28 -1.43 6.05
CA GLY A 217 -23.41 -0.38 6.53
C GLY A 217 -22.87 0.52 5.39
N LEU A 218 -23.63 0.64 4.31
CA LEU A 218 -23.22 1.45 3.16
C LEU A 218 -23.21 2.92 3.51
N ILE A 219 -22.12 3.58 3.14
CA ILE A 219 -21.84 4.99 3.39
C ILE A 219 -23.00 5.86 2.84
N PRO A 220 -23.38 6.94 3.53
CA PRO A 220 -24.51 7.82 3.17
C PRO A 220 -24.53 8.35 1.72
N THR A 221 -23.39 8.35 1.04
CA THR A 221 -23.23 8.77 -0.36
C THR A 221 -23.96 7.88 -1.38
N LEU A 222 -24.17 6.58 -1.08
CA LEU A 222 -24.94 5.70 -1.97
C LEU A 222 -26.46 5.86 -1.75
N ALA A 223 -26.88 6.13 -0.52
CA ALA A 223 -28.28 6.40 -0.21
C ALA A 223 -28.78 7.68 -0.89
N THR A 224 -27.93 8.73 -0.99
CA THR A 224 -28.25 9.97 -1.72
C THR A 224 -28.33 9.77 -3.23
N GLY A 225 -27.51 8.87 -3.81
CA GLY A 225 -27.55 8.54 -5.25
C GLY A 225 -28.82 7.78 -5.65
N ILE A 226 -29.27 6.83 -4.84
CA ILE A 226 -30.51 6.05 -5.09
C ILE A 226 -31.74 6.92 -4.86
N GLY A 227 -31.74 7.76 -3.81
CA GLY A 227 -32.81 8.72 -3.54
C GLY A 227 -32.96 9.78 -4.64
N ALA A 228 -31.83 10.28 -5.21
CA ALA A 228 -31.85 11.20 -6.32
C ALA A 228 -32.40 10.55 -7.61
N ALA A 229 -31.97 9.31 -7.92
CA ALA A 229 -32.46 8.59 -9.09
C ALA A 229 -33.96 8.28 -9.04
N LEU A 230 -34.50 8.02 -7.87
CA LEU A 230 -35.95 7.83 -7.64
C LEU A 230 -36.72 9.15 -7.69
N SER A 231 -36.13 10.26 -7.25
CA SER A 231 -36.74 11.59 -7.32
C SER A 231 -36.87 12.10 -8.77
N PHE A 232 -35.89 11.84 -9.64
CA PHE A 232 -35.96 12.21 -11.06
C PHE A 232 -37.01 11.42 -11.84
N LYS A 233 -37.37 10.21 -11.43
CA LYS A 233 -38.43 9.42 -12.06
C LYS A 233 -39.85 9.91 -11.70
N ASN A 234 -40.02 10.53 -10.55
CA ASN A 234 -41.30 11.08 -10.11
C ASN A 234 -41.63 12.46 -10.71
N VAL A 235 -40.62 13.22 -11.16
CA VAL A 235 -40.85 14.55 -11.79
C VAL A 235 -41.41 14.43 -13.20
N GLY A 236 -41.15 13.31 -13.90
CA GLY A 236 -41.67 13.08 -15.28
C GLY A 236 -43.13 12.60 -15.35
N ILE A 237 -43.78 12.31 -14.23
CA ILE A 237 -45.19 11.81 -14.23
C ILE A 237 -46.19 12.95 -13.91
N LEU A 238 -45.72 14.09 -13.44
CA LEU A 238 -46.59 15.23 -13.02
C LEU A 238 -46.79 16.30 -14.08
N GLU A 239 -46.21 16.17 -15.30
CA GLU A 239 -46.43 17.12 -16.40
C GLU A 239 -47.38 16.64 -17.50
N LEU A 240 -48.23 15.61 -17.23
CA LEU A 240 -49.20 15.07 -18.19
C LEU A 240 -50.64 15.11 -17.66
N TYR A 241 -51.03 16.21 -16.99
CA TYR A 241 -52.44 16.59 -16.83
C TYR A 241 -52.63 18.10 -16.96
#